data_20cd102d24007e8dbeac98990530f1a7
#
_entry.id   20cd102d24007e8dbeac98990530f1a7
#
_cell.length_a   1.000
_cell.length_b   1.000
_cell.length_c   1.000
_cell.angle_alpha   90.00
_cell.angle_beta   90.00
_cell.angle_gamma   90.00
#
_symmetry.space_group_name_H-M   'P 1'
#
loop_
_entity.id
_entity.type
_entity.pdbx_description
1 polymer ?
#
loop_
_entity_poly.entity_id
_entity_poly.type
_entity_poly.pdbx_seq_one_letter_code
_entity_poly.pdbx_strand_id
1 'polypeptide(L)'
;MMVYKVLVIEDNTDCRELFAMMIRHLGFQVIEADDGEIGVQKALTEKPDLIFMDISMPSMSGINATVCLRESAVTKHIPIIICTAWMAEQYREAALKCGAHDVIIKPVSLKELQIVLLRHLPALTMDS
;
A
#
# COMPACT_ATOMS: atom_id res chain seq x y z
N MET A 1 -8.14 18.05 13.02
CA MET A 1 -7.16 17.67 11.99
C MET A 1 -7.29 16.19 11.70
N MET A 2 -7.47 15.84 10.44
CA MET A 2 -7.51 14.43 10.06
C MET A 2 -6.11 13.87 9.90
N VAL A 3 -5.86 12.73 10.53
CA VAL A 3 -4.61 12.01 10.37
C VAL A 3 -4.92 10.69 9.65
N TYR A 4 -4.39 10.54 8.46
CA TYR A 4 -4.57 9.33 7.69
C TYR A 4 -3.65 8.22 8.19
N LYS A 5 -4.16 7.01 8.12
CA LYS A 5 -3.46 5.79 8.54
C LYS A 5 -3.10 4.99 7.30
N VAL A 6 -1.82 4.68 7.13
CA VAL A 6 -1.30 3.95 5.98
C VAL A 6 -0.72 2.62 6.45
N LEU A 7 -1.12 1.54 5.81
CA LEU A 7 -0.59 0.21 6.08
C LEU A 7 0.49 -0.11 5.04
N VAL A 8 1.67 -0.51 5.51
CA VAL A 8 2.78 -0.94 4.66
C VAL A 8 2.99 -2.44 4.84
N ILE A 9 2.81 -3.20 3.78
CA ILE A 9 2.98 -4.66 3.77
C ILE A 9 4.21 -4.98 2.94
N GLU A 10 5.29 -5.39 3.60
CA GLU A 10 6.59 -5.62 2.98
C GLU A 10 7.39 -6.58 3.85
N ASP A 11 7.87 -7.69 3.28
CA ASP A 11 8.62 -8.69 4.02
C ASP A 11 10.06 -8.30 4.33
N ASN A 12 10.68 -7.48 3.50
CA ASN A 12 12.05 -7.01 3.75
C ASN A 12 12.03 -5.92 4.82
N THR A 13 12.69 -6.18 5.95
CA THR A 13 12.67 -5.28 7.10
C THR A 13 13.21 -3.89 6.77
N ASP A 14 14.35 -3.83 6.06
CA ASP A 14 14.96 -2.54 5.74
C ASP A 14 14.09 -1.71 4.81
N CYS A 15 13.51 -2.35 3.80
CA CYS A 15 12.59 -1.68 2.87
C CYS A 15 11.33 -1.20 3.60
N ARG A 16 10.77 -2.05 4.45
CA ARG A 16 9.57 -1.72 5.20
C ARG A 16 9.80 -0.54 6.14
N GLU A 17 10.90 -0.58 6.89
CA GLU A 17 11.23 0.48 7.84
C GLU A 17 11.50 1.81 7.14
N LEU A 18 12.24 1.78 6.03
CA LEU A 18 12.51 2.98 5.26
C LEU A 18 11.23 3.59 4.71
N PHE A 19 10.37 2.77 4.15
CA PHE A 19 9.09 3.21 3.60
C PHE A 19 8.22 3.83 4.69
N ALA A 20 8.13 3.15 5.82
CA ALA A 20 7.37 3.65 6.96
C ALA A 20 7.90 4.99 7.46
N MET A 21 9.24 5.13 7.53
CA MET A 21 9.87 6.38 7.95
C MET A 21 9.51 7.53 7.01
N MET A 22 9.54 7.29 5.70
CA MET A 22 9.21 8.31 4.72
C MET A 22 7.75 8.74 4.84
N ILE A 23 6.85 7.78 5.01
CA ILE A 23 5.41 8.07 5.15
C ILE A 23 5.14 8.85 6.43
N ARG A 24 5.79 8.47 7.54
CA ARG A 24 5.66 9.22 8.81
C ARG A 24 6.20 10.64 8.68
N HIS A 25 7.29 10.79 7.94
CA HIS A 25 7.86 12.12 7.68
C HIS A 25 6.87 13.04 6.95
N LEU A 26 6.03 12.47 6.11
CA LEU A 26 5.00 13.21 5.39
C LEU A 26 3.74 13.50 6.24
N GLY A 27 3.71 13.05 7.49
CA GLY A 27 2.64 13.40 8.43
C GLY A 27 1.57 12.33 8.63
N PHE A 28 1.80 11.10 8.18
CA PHE A 28 0.83 10.02 8.28
C PHE A 28 1.15 9.08 9.44
N GLN A 29 0.13 8.43 9.98
CA GLN A 29 0.32 7.27 10.84
C GLN A 29 0.62 6.06 9.98
N VAL A 30 1.50 5.17 10.45
CA VAL A 30 1.88 3.98 9.70
C VAL A 30 1.68 2.74 10.54
N ILE A 31 1.09 1.72 9.93
CA ILE A 31 1.02 0.37 10.45
C ILE A 31 1.88 -0.50 9.54
N GLU A 32 2.65 -1.40 10.11
CA GLU A 32 3.55 -2.27 9.36
C GLU A 32 3.13 -3.73 9.46
N ALA A 33 3.28 -4.46 8.37
CA ALA A 33 3.09 -5.90 8.33
C ALA A 33 4.21 -6.51 7.50
N ASP A 34 4.75 -7.65 7.95
CA ASP A 34 5.88 -8.29 7.29
C ASP A 34 5.49 -9.44 6.36
N ASP A 35 4.20 -9.74 6.24
CA ASP A 35 3.73 -10.67 5.22
C ASP A 35 2.28 -10.37 4.82
N GLY A 36 1.84 -11.06 3.76
CA GLY A 36 0.52 -10.80 3.18
C GLY A 36 -0.63 -11.19 4.09
N GLU A 37 -0.54 -12.30 4.81
CA GLU A 37 -1.61 -12.73 5.71
C GLU A 37 -1.78 -11.78 6.87
N ILE A 38 -0.68 -11.39 7.51
CA ILE A 38 -0.71 -10.41 8.60
C ILE A 38 -1.23 -9.07 8.08
N GLY A 39 -0.81 -8.70 6.86
CA GLY A 39 -1.28 -7.47 6.23
C GLY A 39 -2.78 -7.44 6.02
N VAL A 40 -3.34 -8.54 5.49
CA VAL A 40 -4.79 -8.65 5.30
C VAL A 40 -5.52 -8.55 6.63
N GLN A 41 -5.04 -9.24 7.66
CA GLN A 41 -5.66 -9.18 8.99
C GLN A 41 -5.61 -7.78 9.58
N LYS A 42 -4.46 -7.10 9.46
CA LYS A 42 -4.33 -5.73 9.96
C LYS A 42 -5.23 -4.76 9.19
N ALA A 43 -5.40 -4.96 7.88
CA ALA A 43 -6.31 -4.14 7.11
C ALA A 43 -7.76 -4.29 7.59
N LEU A 44 -8.17 -5.53 7.91
CA LEU A 44 -9.52 -5.80 8.40
C LEU A 44 -9.78 -5.18 9.77
N THR A 45 -8.79 -5.21 10.67
CA THR A 45 -8.95 -4.73 12.05
C THR A 45 -8.66 -3.24 12.20
N GLU A 46 -7.62 -2.73 11.53
CA GLU A 46 -7.18 -1.35 11.65
C GLU A 46 -7.84 -0.39 10.67
N LYS A 47 -8.40 -0.91 9.60
CA LYS A 47 -9.11 -0.15 8.57
C LYS A 47 -8.29 1.05 8.09
N PRO A 48 -7.11 0.83 7.51
CA PRO A 48 -6.28 1.94 7.03
C PRO A 48 -6.94 2.70 5.89
N ASP A 49 -6.47 3.90 5.65
CA ASP A 49 -6.98 4.75 4.58
C ASP A 49 -6.33 4.43 3.23
N LEU A 50 -5.15 3.80 3.26
CA LEU A 50 -4.41 3.41 2.06
C LEU A 50 -3.45 2.29 2.41
N ILE A 51 -3.18 1.42 1.45
CA ILE A 51 -2.27 0.27 1.63
C ILE A 51 -1.18 0.31 0.56
N PHE A 52 0.08 0.27 1.00
CA PHE A 52 1.22 -0.03 0.13
C PHE A 52 1.58 -1.49 0.30
N MET A 53 1.71 -2.21 -0.81
CA MET A 53 1.91 -3.65 -0.77
C MET A 53 2.99 -4.09 -1.73
N ASP A 54 3.97 -4.85 -1.23
CA ASP A 54 4.93 -5.52 -2.08
C ASP A 54 4.25 -6.68 -2.83
N ILE A 55 4.69 -6.91 -4.05
CA ILE A 55 4.08 -7.96 -4.89
C ILE A 55 4.60 -9.35 -4.53
N SER A 56 5.83 -9.46 -4.06
CA SER A 56 6.50 -10.74 -3.81
C SER A 56 6.74 -10.94 -2.33
N MET A 57 5.99 -11.85 -1.72
CA MET A 57 6.08 -12.15 -0.28
C MET A 57 5.96 -13.66 -0.05
N PRO A 58 6.60 -14.20 1.02
CA PRO A 58 6.67 -15.66 1.22
C PRO A 58 5.34 -16.36 1.42
N SER A 59 4.45 -15.83 2.27
CA SER A 59 3.24 -16.53 2.67
C SER A 59 2.06 -16.25 1.74
N MET A 60 2.02 -15.08 1.14
CA MET A 60 0.92 -14.67 0.26
C MET A 60 1.42 -13.56 -0.64
N SER A 61 1.28 -13.71 -1.95
CA SER A 61 1.70 -12.68 -2.90
C SER A 61 0.85 -11.43 -2.75
N GLY A 62 1.39 -10.28 -3.15
CA GLY A 62 0.64 -9.02 -3.13
C GLY A 62 -0.62 -9.05 -3.97
N ILE A 63 -0.60 -9.81 -5.08
CA ILE A 63 -1.80 -9.96 -5.92
C ILE A 63 -2.87 -10.76 -5.18
N ASN A 64 -2.50 -11.88 -4.55
CA ASN A 64 -3.46 -12.67 -3.78
C ASN A 64 -4.02 -11.88 -2.59
N ALA A 65 -3.17 -11.13 -1.89
CA ALA A 65 -3.62 -10.29 -0.80
C ALA A 65 -4.60 -9.21 -1.30
N THR A 66 -4.34 -8.63 -2.47
CA THR A 66 -5.24 -7.65 -3.08
C THR A 66 -6.61 -8.26 -3.36
N VAL A 67 -6.64 -9.47 -3.93
CA VAL A 67 -7.90 -10.18 -4.18
C VAL A 67 -8.67 -10.37 -2.87
N CYS A 68 -8.00 -10.84 -1.82
CA CYS A 68 -8.65 -11.02 -0.51
C CYS A 68 -9.25 -9.71 0.01
N LEU A 69 -8.52 -8.61 -0.11
CA LEU A 69 -8.98 -7.31 0.38
C LEU A 69 -10.18 -6.80 -0.42
N ARG A 70 -10.22 -7.05 -1.72
CA ARG A 70 -11.34 -6.64 -2.57
C ARG A 70 -12.61 -7.46 -2.33
N GLU A 71 -12.48 -8.67 -1.82
CA GLU A 71 -13.62 -9.53 -1.52
C GLU A 71 -14.33 -9.17 -0.22
N SER A 72 -13.69 -8.40 0.66
CA SER A 72 -14.27 -8.03 1.94
C SER A 72 -14.96 -6.67 1.88
N ALA A 73 -16.19 -6.60 2.39
CA ALA A 73 -16.94 -5.33 2.46
C ALA A 73 -16.21 -4.28 3.29
N VAL A 74 -15.40 -4.70 4.26
CA VAL A 74 -14.66 -3.79 5.15
C VAL A 74 -13.50 -3.11 4.43
N THR A 75 -12.86 -3.81 3.49
CA THR A 75 -11.61 -3.35 2.88
C THR A 75 -11.69 -3.07 1.39
N LYS A 76 -12.79 -3.44 0.73
CA LYS A 76 -12.90 -3.37 -0.73
C LYS A 76 -12.74 -1.97 -1.31
N HIS A 77 -12.93 -0.93 -0.52
CA HIS A 77 -12.84 0.47 -0.96
C HIS A 77 -11.48 1.11 -0.69
N ILE A 78 -10.59 0.42 0.04
CA ILE A 78 -9.30 1.00 0.44
C ILE A 78 -8.37 1.03 -0.79
N PRO A 79 -7.76 2.17 -1.12
CA PRO A 79 -6.77 2.21 -2.20
C PRO A 79 -5.58 1.32 -1.89
N ILE A 80 -5.20 0.47 -2.85
CA ILE A 80 -4.05 -0.41 -2.75
C ILE A 80 -3.05 -0.03 -3.82
N ILE A 81 -1.83 0.30 -3.39
CA ILE A 81 -0.73 0.66 -4.27
C ILE A 81 0.30 -0.46 -4.21
N ILE A 82 0.50 -1.15 -5.32
CA ILE A 82 1.52 -2.20 -5.40
C ILE A 82 2.88 -1.54 -5.61
N CYS A 83 3.87 -1.97 -4.81
CA CYS A 83 5.24 -1.50 -4.91
C CYS A 83 6.13 -2.69 -5.24
N THR A 84 6.93 -2.59 -6.28
CA THR A 84 7.77 -3.70 -6.70
C THR A 84 9.11 -3.22 -7.25
N ALA A 85 10.18 -4.02 -7.00
CA ALA A 85 11.49 -3.73 -7.56
C ALA A 85 11.59 -4.19 -9.02
N TRP A 86 10.69 -5.04 -9.47
CA TRP A 86 10.70 -5.58 -10.82
C TRP A 86 9.32 -5.46 -11.44
N MET A 87 9.27 -4.95 -12.67
CA MET A 87 8.01 -4.74 -13.37
C MET A 87 8.09 -5.26 -14.80
N ALA A 88 7.38 -6.34 -15.08
CA ALA A 88 7.00 -6.68 -16.44
C ALA A 88 5.59 -6.14 -16.66
N GLU A 89 5.30 -5.71 -17.88
CA GLU A 89 4.00 -5.10 -18.20
C GLU A 89 2.82 -6.01 -17.85
N GLN A 90 2.98 -7.31 -18.04
CA GLN A 90 1.92 -8.26 -17.70
C GLN A 90 1.60 -8.30 -16.21
N TYR A 91 2.59 -8.06 -15.34
CA TYR A 91 2.36 -8.01 -13.89
C TYR A 91 1.61 -6.76 -13.49
N ARG A 92 1.93 -5.64 -14.14
CA ARG A 92 1.20 -4.39 -13.91
C ARG A 92 -0.27 -4.57 -14.26
N GLU A 93 -0.55 -5.14 -15.43
CA GLU A 93 -1.92 -5.41 -15.86
C GLU A 93 -2.63 -6.35 -14.90
N ALA A 94 -1.96 -7.43 -14.47
CA ALA A 94 -2.54 -8.38 -13.52
C ALA A 94 -2.89 -7.72 -12.19
N ALA A 95 -1.99 -6.88 -11.67
CA ALA A 95 -2.22 -6.17 -10.41
C ALA A 95 -3.42 -5.25 -10.52
N LEU A 96 -3.51 -4.48 -11.59
CA LEU A 96 -4.63 -3.55 -11.80
C LEU A 96 -5.94 -4.30 -11.98
N LYS A 97 -5.94 -5.41 -12.72
CA LYS A 97 -7.14 -6.24 -12.90
C LYS A 97 -7.62 -6.88 -11.60
N CYS A 98 -6.70 -7.21 -10.69
CA CYS A 98 -7.04 -7.78 -9.39
C CYS A 98 -7.55 -6.74 -8.40
N GLY A 99 -7.52 -5.46 -8.75
CA GLY A 99 -8.10 -4.41 -7.93
C GLY A 99 -7.11 -3.44 -7.30
N ALA A 100 -5.82 -3.48 -7.66
CA ALA A 100 -4.88 -2.46 -7.25
C ALA A 100 -5.24 -1.14 -7.92
N HIS A 101 -5.06 -0.04 -7.19
CA HIS A 101 -5.35 1.29 -7.72
C HIS A 101 -4.18 1.88 -8.50
N ASP A 102 -2.97 1.45 -8.18
CA ASP A 102 -1.77 1.97 -8.82
C ASP A 102 -0.62 0.99 -8.62
N VAL A 103 0.44 1.14 -9.40
CA VAL A 103 1.65 0.35 -9.28
C VAL A 103 2.84 1.29 -9.38
N ILE A 104 3.75 1.22 -8.40
CA ILE A 104 4.97 2.02 -8.42
C ILE A 104 6.19 1.11 -8.33
N ILE A 105 7.29 1.57 -8.92
CA ILE A 105 8.52 0.78 -9.03
C ILE A 105 9.54 1.31 -8.04
N LYS A 106 10.13 0.41 -7.25
CA LYS A 106 11.21 0.75 -6.33
C LYS A 106 12.51 1.04 -7.10
N PRO A 107 13.37 1.92 -6.62
CA PRO A 107 13.26 2.70 -5.39
C PRO A 107 12.30 3.89 -5.56
N VAL A 108 11.53 4.17 -4.53
CA VAL A 108 10.53 5.25 -4.56
C VAL A 108 11.10 6.46 -3.82
N SER A 109 11.11 7.62 -4.48
CA SER A 109 11.55 8.85 -3.85
C SER A 109 10.46 9.41 -2.94
N LEU A 110 10.85 10.28 -2.03
CA LEU A 110 9.91 10.97 -1.15
C LEU A 110 8.88 11.75 -1.97
N LYS A 111 9.33 12.39 -3.06
CA LYS A 111 8.45 13.15 -3.95
C LYS A 111 7.42 12.27 -4.64
N GLU A 112 7.85 11.12 -5.17
CA GLU A 112 6.93 10.17 -5.81
C GLU A 112 5.90 9.66 -4.82
N LEU A 113 6.35 9.36 -3.61
CA LEU A 113 5.48 8.88 -2.54
C LEU A 113 4.43 9.93 -2.20
N GLN A 114 4.83 11.19 -2.09
CA GLN A 114 3.93 12.29 -1.83
C GLN A 114 2.88 12.44 -2.95
N ILE A 115 3.31 12.33 -4.20
CA ILE A 115 2.39 12.44 -5.35
C ILE A 115 1.34 11.33 -5.30
N VAL A 116 1.76 10.09 -5.03
CA VAL A 116 0.85 8.94 -4.95
C VAL A 116 -0.15 9.12 -3.81
N LEU A 117 0.32 9.57 -2.64
CA LEU A 117 -0.55 9.80 -1.49
C LEU A 117 -1.60 10.88 -1.80
N LEU A 118 -1.18 11.98 -2.41
CA LEU A 118 -2.10 13.05 -2.80
C LEU A 118 -3.13 12.59 -3.84
N ARG A 119 -2.71 11.71 -4.75
CA ARG A 119 -3.60 11.20 -5.80
C ARG A 119 -4.70 10.32 -5.23
N HIS A 120 -4.39 9.52 -4.22
CA HIS A 120 -5.32 8.50 -3.72
C HIS A 120 -5.96 8.84 -2.37
N LEU A 121 -5.59 9.95 -1.77
CA LEU A 121 -6.21 10.46 -0.55
C LEU A 121 -6.77 11.86 -0.82
N PRO A 122 -7.96 11.94 -1.43
CA PRO A 122 -8.46 13.22 -1.97
C PRO A 122 -8.61 14.33 -0.94
N ALA A 123 -8.86 14.01 0.32
CA ALA A 123 -9.02 15.02 1.35
C ALA A 123 -7.76 15.86 1.59
N LEU A 124 -6.57 15.37 1.18
CA LEU A 124 -5.32 16.12 1.30
C LEU A 124 -5.26 17.31 0.36
N THR A 125 -5.97 17.27 -0.76
CA THR A 125 -5.95 18.35 -1.74
C THR A 125 -6.83 19.52 -1.33
N MET A 126 -7.72 19.32 -0.37
CA MET A 126 -8.67 20.34 0.06
C MET A 126 -8.07 21.34 1.04
N ASP A 127 -6.94 21.01 1.64
CA ASP A 127 -6.26 21.83 2.65
C ASP A 127 -5.10 22.64 2.09
N SER A 128 -4.93 22.62 0.81
CA SER A 128 -3.84 23.35 0.16
C SER A 128 -4.09 24.84 0.05
#